data_b4cda7922c42adafa9f74b0f75a19cc5
#
_entry.id   b4cda7922c42adafa9f74b0f75a19cc5
#
_cell.length_a   1.000
_cell.length_b   1.000
_cell.length_c   1.000
_cell.angle_alpha   90.00
_cell.angle_beta   90.00
_cell.angle_gamma   90.00
#
_symmetry.space_group_name_H-M   'P 1'
#
loop_
_entity.id
_entity.type
_entity.pdbx_description
1 polymer ?
#
loop_
_entity_poly.entity_id
_entity_poly.type
_entity_poly.pdbx_seq_one_letter_code
_entity_poly.pdbx_strand_id
1 'polypeptide(L)'
;LVGSEMCIRDRSKNSGVKKLKGDGDFRSDECIEYMKQADVVITNPPFSLFREYVAQLIEYEKNFLIIGNVNAITYKEIFPLIKDNKMWLGASIHSGDRKFYVPDDYPLKASGCGEDENGRKFIRVKGVRWFTNLDYTKRHEELVLYKKYYGNEEEYPKYDNYDAINVDKTADIPCDYFEYMAVPITYTDKYNPDQFEIINANDIRTNPCLLYTSPSPRD
;
A
#
# COMPACT_ATOMS: atom_id res chain seq x y z
N LEU A 1 -6.34 21.06 2.35
CA LEU A 1 -6.52 21.07 3.80
C LEU A 1 -5.17 21.23 4.46
N VAL A 2 -4.83 22.44 4.81
CA VAL A 2 -3.71 22.79 5.68
C VAL A 2 -4.27 22.71 7.09
N GLY A 3 -3.77 21.80 7.88
CA GLY A 3 -4.18 21.62 9.26
C GLY A 3 -4.05 20.16 9.68
N SER A 4 -2.86 19.59 9.55
CA SER A 4 -2.56 18.32 10.19
C SER A 4 -2.23 18.60 11.66
N GLU A 5 -3.26 18.79 12.48
CA GLU A 5 -3.08 18.73 13.91
C GLU A 5 -2.94 17.26 14.30
N MET A 6 -1.71 16.84 14.61
CA MET A 6 -1.46 15.54 15.21
C MET A 6 -1.79 15.64 16.69
N CYS A 7 -2.91 15.03 17.12
CA CYS A 7 -3.30 14.95 18.53
C CYS A 7 -2.80 13.64 19.13
N ILE A 8 -1.80 13.71 19.99
CA ILE A 8 -1.35 12.58 20.81
C ILE A 8 -2.04 12.67 22.16
N ARG A 9 -2.75 11.60 22.57
CA ARG A 9 -3.35 11.47 23.89
C ARG A 9 -2.70 10.30 24.62
N ASP A 10 -1.85 10.60 25.59
CA ASP A 10 -1.40 9.61 26.57
C ASP A 10 -2.51 9.37 27.60
N ARG A 11 -2.99 8.13 27.69
CA ARG A 11 -4.01 7.70 28.65
C ARG A 11 -3.44 7.33 30.01
N SER A 12 -2.13 7.16 30.14
CA SER A 12 -1.47 6.68 31.36
C SER A 12 -1.23 7.76 32.40
N LYS A 13 -1.31 9.03 32.01
CA LYS A 13 -1.18 10.18 32.90
C LYS A 13 -2.19 11.25 32.52
N ASN A 14 -2.70 12.00 33.48
CA ASN A 14 -3.56 13.18 33.32
C ASN A 14 -2.87 14.32 32.53
N SER A 15 -2.31 13.99 31.38
CA SER A 15 -1.62 14.93 30.52
C SER A 15 -2.67 15.58 29.61
N GLY A 16 -2.94 16.83 29.88
CA GLY A 16 -3.74 17.67 29.00
C GLY A 16 -3.17 17.67 27.56
N VAL A 17 -4.01 18.00 26.61
CA VAL A 17 -3.61 18.22 25.22
C VAL A 17 -2.46 19.23 25.18
N LYS A 18 -1.27 18.81 24.73
CA LYS A 18 -0.13 19.71 24.55
C LYS A 18 -0.15 20.23 23.13
N LYS A 19 -0.26 21.55 22.99
CA LYS A 19 -0.17 22.20 21.69
C LYS A 19 1.26 22.15 21.17
N LEU A 20 1.44 21.76 19.90
CA LEU A 20 2.71 21.86 19.22
C LEU A 20 3.18 23.33 19.16
N LYS A 21 4.48 23.57 19.22
CA LYS A 21 5.08 24.91 19.06
C LYS A 21 5.04 25.35 17.61
N GLY A 22 5.17 24.40 16.66
CA GLY A 22 5.13 24.61 15.23
C GLY A 22 3.76 24.38 14.61
N ASP A 23 3.72 24.33 13.29
CA ASP A 23 2.56 24.07 12.44
C ASP A 23 2.21 22.57 12.27
N GLY A 24 2.98 21.69 12.87
CA GLY A 24 2.81 20.25 12.77
C GLY A 24 3.42 19.62 11.50
N ASP A 25 4.31 20.31 10.81
CA ASP A 25 5.07 19.72 9.72
C ASP A 25 5.89 18.53 10.25
N PHE A 26 5.73 17.36 9.65
CA PHE A 26 6.40 16.12 10.08
C PHE A 26 7.94 16.21 10.00
N ARG A 27 8.48 17.14 9.21
CA ARG A 27 9.91 17.41 9.04
C ARG A 27 10.50 18.30 10.14
N SER A 28 9.64 18.91 10.98
CA SER A 28 10.12 19.75 12.08
C SER A 28 10.80 18.89 13.16
N ASP A 29 11.79 19.47 13.83
CA ASP A 29 12.51 18.82 14.92
C ASP A 29 11.56 18.32 16.00
N GLU A 30 10.50 19.09 16.32
CA GLU A 30 9.50 18.73 17.31
C GLU A 30 8.73 17.46 16.89
N CYS A 31 8.27 17.37 15.63
CA CYS A 31 7.56 16.19 15.12
C CYS A 31 8.49 14.97 15.01
N ILE A 32 9.75 15.19 14.63
CA ILE A 32 10.77 14.13 14.59
C ILE A 32 11.01 13.56 15.99
N GLU A 33 11.11 14.41 17.01
CA GLU A 33 11.28 13.93 18.39
C GLU A 33 10.07 13.12 18.89
N TYR A 34 8.86 13.51 18.56
CA TYR A 34 7.68 12.67 18.85
C TYR A 34 7.69 11.36 18.07
N MET A 35 8.07 11.40 16.80
CA MET A 35 8.20 10.20 15.98
C MET A 35 9.24 9.23 16.57
N LYS A 36 10.39 9.73 17.02
CA LYS A 36 11.43 8.91 17.66
C LYS A 36 10.93 8.20 18.91
N GLN A 37 10.06 8.82 19.69
CA GLN A 37 9.49 8.27 20.92
C GLN A 37 8.35 7.26 20.65
N ALA A 38 7.76 7.27 19.46
CA ALA A 38 6.66 6.39 19.10
C ALA A 38 7.18 4.97 18.80
N ASP A 39 6.48 3.95 19.30
CA ASP A 39 6.68 2.54 18.91
C ASP A 39 6.08 2.28 17.52
N VAL A 40 4.91 2.87 17.25
CA VAL A 40 4.20 2.75 15.98
C VAL A 40 3.64 4.11 15.56
N VAL A 41 3.84 4.47 14.30
CA VAL A 41 3.30 5.69 13.71
C VAL A 41 2.04 5.36 12.93
N ILE A 42 0.89 5.88 13.35
CA ILE A 42 -0.40 5.68 12.67
C ILE A 42 -0.91 7.04 12.23
N THR A 43 -1.02 7.27 10.92
CA THR A 43 -1.41 8.58 10.41
C THR A 43 -1.96 8.53 8.98
N ASN A 44 -2.57 9.66 8.58
CA ASN A 44 -2.97 9.93 7.20
C ASN A 44 -2.12 11.11 6.68
N PRO A 45 -0.94 10.86 6.12
CA PRO A 45 -0.07 11.92 5.62
C PRO A 45 -0.67 12.55 4.36
N PRO A 46 -0.33 13.80 4.04
CA PRO A 46 -0.68 14.41 2.76
C PRO A 46 -0.14 13.55 1.60
N PHE A 47 -0.98 13.15 0.65
CA PHE A 47 -0.58 12.28 -0.45
C PHE A 47 0.55 12.88 -1.32
N SER A 48 0.62 14.20 -1.42
CA SER A 48 1.70 14.90 -2.10
C SER A 48 3.07 14.71 -1.45
N LEU A 49 3.12 14.49 -0.15
CA LEU A 49 4.33 14.31 0.65
C LEU A 49 4.56 12.84 1.05
N PHE A 50 3.76 11.92 0.52
CA PHE A 50 3.79 10.50 0.91
C PHE A 50 5.19 9.88 0.78
N ARG A 51 5.89 10.16 -0.31
CA ARG A 51 7.25 9.62 -0.56
C ARG A 51 8.26 10.08 0.48
N GLU A 52 8.27 11.38 0.78
CA GLU A 52 9.16 11.98 1.78
C GLU A 52 8.86 11.43 3.17
N TYR A 53 7.55 11.29 3.48
CA TYR A 53 7.13 10.76 4.78
C TYR A 53 7.54 9.29 4.97
N VAL A 54 7.34 8.46 3.96
CA VAL A 54 7.79 7.05 3.99
C VAL A 54 9.31 6.97 4.12
N ALA A 55 10.06 7.78 3.37
CA ALA A 55 11.51 7.81 3.47
C ALA A 55 11.97 8.11 4.91
N GLN A 56 11.33 9.09 5.57
CA GLN A 56 11.61 9.44 6.95
C GLN A 56 11.27 8.29 7.93
N LEU A 57 10.12 7.62 7.76
CA LEU A 57 9.76 6.48 8.61
C LEU A 57 10.77 5.32 8.49
N ILE A 58 11.27 5.06 7.29
CA ILE A 58 12.29 4.03 7.04
C ILE A 58 13.64 4.46 7.62
N GLU A 59 14.05 5.72 7.43
CA GLU A 59 15.30 6.27 7.97
C GLU A 59 15.36 6.15 9.51
N TYR A 60 14.25 6.42 10.17
CA TYR A 60 14.15 6.31 11.63
C TYR A 60 13.72 4.92 12.13
N GLU A 61 13.69 3.92 11.24
CA GLU A 61 13.35 2.52 11.56
C GLU A 61 12.03 2.40 12.34
N LYS A 62 11.00 3.15 11.95
CA LYS A 62 9.71 3.15 12.64
C LYS A 62 8.77 2.11 12.09
N ASN A 63 8.06 1.47 13.00
CA ASN A 63 6.85 0.73 12.65
C ASN A 63 5.74 1.71 12.30
N PHE A 64 5.00 1.41 11.25
CA PHE A 64 3.96 2.32 10.79
C PHE A 64 2.74 1.65 10.19
N LEU A 65 1.62 2.36 10.24
CA LEU A 65 0.39 2.07 9.52
C LEU A 65 -0.15 3.40 8.98
N ILE A 66 0.01 3.64 7.69
CA ILE A 66 -0.32 4.92 7.07
C ILE A 66 -1.26 4.77 5.88
N ILE A 67 -2.08 5.80 5.65
CA ILE A 67 -2.97 5.85 4.50
C ILE A 67 -2.23 6.47 3.32
N GLY A 68 -2.35 5.83 2.15
CA GLY A 68 -1.82 6.36 0.89
C GLY A 68 -2.72 6.05 -0.29
N ASN A 69 -2.37 6.57 -1.45
CA ASN A 69 -3.02 6.22 -2.71
C ASN A 69 -2.36 4.96 -3.29
N VAL A 70 -3.15 4.05 -3.85
CA VAL A 70 -2.65 2.82 -4.50
C VAL A 70 -1.59 3.09 -5.57
N ASN A 71 -1.67 4.22 -6.26
CA ASN A 71 -0.66 4.61 -7.24
C ASN A 71 0.74 4.79 -6.63
N ALA A 72 0.84 4.95 -5.31
CA ALA A 72 2.13 5.03 -4.64
C ALA A 72 2.96 3.75 -4.79
N ILE A 73 2.33 2.60 -5.00
CA ILE A 73 3.03 1.33 -5.28
C ILE A 73 3.98 1.49 -6.47
N THR A 74 3.60 2.30 -7.45
CA THR A 74 4.36 2.51 -8.69
C THR A 74 5.45 3.58 -8.58
N TYR A 75 5.63 4.20 -7.42
CA TYR A 75 6.69 5.20 -7.26
C TYR A 75 8.05 4.54 -7.12
N LYS A 76 9.05 5.12 -7.78
CA LYS A 76 10.44 4.59 -7.77
C LYS A 76 11.06 4.52 -6.37
N GLU A 77 10.56 5.33 -5.43
CA GLU A 77 11.00 5.35 -4.03
C GLU A 77 10.25 4.32 -3.18
N ILE A 78 9.05 3.90 -3.60
CA ILE A 78 8.16 3.02 -2.83
C ILE A 78 8.27 1.56 -3.27
N PHE A 79 8.29 1.32 -4.59
CA PHE A 79 8.32 -0.05 -5.11
C PHE A 79 9.51 -0.88 -4.59
N PRO A 80 10.75 -0.36 -4.51
CA PRO A 80 11.87 -1.11 -3.93
C PRO A 80 11.61 -1.54 -2.47
N LEU A 81 10.92 -0.71 -1.68
CA LEU A 81 10.58 -1.06 -0.30
C LEU A 81 9.59 -2.25 -0.23
N ILE A 82 8.65 -2.31 -1.19
CA ILE A 82 7.70 -3.42 -1.30
C ILE A 82 8.43 -4.69 -1.74
N LYS A 83 9.25 -4.60 -2.77
CA LYS A 83 10.09 -5.69 -3.27
C LYS A 83 10.98 -6.28 -2.18
N ASP A 84 11.66 -5.42 -1.43
CA ASP A 84 12.61 -5.81 -0.37
C ASP A 84 11.91 -6.21 0.95
N ASN A 85 10.58 -6.36 0.94
CA ASN A 85 9.78 -6.67 2.12
C ASN A 85 10.01 -5.72 3.31
N LYS A 86 10.26 -4.43 3.04
CA LYS A 86 10.37 -3.36 4.05
C LYS A 86 9.05 -2.64 4.28
N MET A 87 8.12 -2.79 3.36
CA MET A 87 6.77 -2.24 3.42
C MET A 87 5.83 -3.06 2.54
N TRP A 88 4.56 -3.11 2.89
CA TRP A 88 3.50 -3.80 2.13
C TRP A 88 2.14 -3.13 2.32
N LEU A 89 1.14 -3.62 1.57
CA LEU A 89 -0.24 -3.18 1.72
C LEU A 89 -0.89 -3.84 2.94
N GLY A 90 -1.69 -3.07 3.68
CA GLY A 90 -2.40 -3.57 4.86
C GLY A 90 -3.55 -4.52 4.52
N ALA A 91 -4.00 -5.29 5.51
CA ALA A 91 -4.99 -6.36 5.38
C ALA A 91 -6.40 -5.91 4.96
N SER A 92 -6.72 -4.64 5.03
CA SER A 92 -8.04 -4.10 4.72
C SER A 92 -7.97 -3.03 3.62
N ILE A 93 -9.09 -2.75 2.99
CA ILE A 93 -9.18 -1.78 1.89
C ILE A 93 -8.48 -2.29 0.62
N HIS A 94 -8.99 -3.38 0.06
CA HIS A 94 -8.44 -3.98 -1.17
C HIS A 94 -9.04 -3.39 -2.46
N SER A 95 -10.18 -2.71 -2.39
CA SER A 95 -10.84 -2.16 -3.59
C SER A 95 -11.87 -1.08 -3.24
N GLY A 96 -12.28 -0.34 -4.24
CA GLY A 96 -13.39 0.60 -4.18
C GLY A 96 -13.04 1.99 -3.67
N ASP A 97 -14.02 2.87 -3.83
CA ASP A 97 -13.95 4.24 -3.36
C ASP A 97 -14.27 4.31 -1.86
N ARG A 98 -13.56 5.15 -1.14
CA ARG A 98 -13.86 5.42 0.26
C ARG A 98 -14.66 6.71 0.38
N LYS A 99 -15.77 6.63 1.12
CA LYS A 99 -16.65 7.73 1.42
C LYS A 99 -16.19 8.37 2.73
N PHE A 100 -15.83 9.64 2.67
CA PHE A 100 -15.45 10.44 3.83
C PHE A 100 -16.49 11.55 4.04
N TYR A 101 -17.04 11.64 5.23
CA TYR A 101 -17.92 12.74 5.59
C TYR A 101 -17.08 13.98 5.85
N VAL A 102 -17.59 15.11 5.39
CA VAL A 102 -16.94 16.41 5.50
C VAL A 102 -17.88 17.42 6.19
N PRO A 103 -17.35 18.48 6.78
CA PRO A 103 -18.17 19.55 7.37
C PRO A 103 -19.12 20.18 6.35
N ASP A 104 -20.20 20.78 6.84
CA ASP A 104 -21.25 21.37 6.00
C ASP A 104 -20.78 22.54 5.13
N ASP A 105 -19.75 23.26 5.57
CA ASP A 105 -19.10 24.34 4.84
C ASP A 105 -18.09 23.86 3.79
N TYR A 106 -17.83 22.55 3.71
CA TYR A 106 -16.88 21.99 2.73
C TYR A 106 -17.39 22.17 1.29
N PRO A 107 -16.57 22.72 0.38
CA PRO A 107 -16.97 22.94 -1.00
C PRO A 107 -17.02 21.64 -1.81
N LEU A 108 -18.21 21.21 -2.23
CA LEU A 108 -18.42 20.02 -3.07
C LEU A 108 -18.13 20.34 -4.54
N LYS A 109 -16.85 20.52 -4.91
CA LYS A 109 -16.44 20.88 -6.28
C LYS A 109 -15.90 19.69 -7.09
N ALA A 110 -15.54 18.59 -6.42
CA ALA A 110 -14.89 17.46 -7.06
C ALA A 110 -15.89 16.41 -7.56
N SER A 111 -15.52 15.67 -8.60
CA SER A 111 -16.27 14.50 -9.05
C SER A 111 -16.35 13.47 -7.91
N GLY A 112 -17.53 12.92 -7.66
CA GLY A 112 -17.76 11.95 -6.60
C GLY A 112 -18.09 12.53 -5.23
N CYS A 113 -18.31 13.85 -5.13
CA CYS A 113 -18.90 14.48 -3.96
C CYS A 113 -20.41 14.37 -3.99
N GLY A 114 -21.06 14.44 -2.82
CA GLY A 114 -22.51 14.42 -2.71
C GLY A 114 -23.00 14.56 -1.28
N GLU A 115 -24.29 14.42 -1.13
CA GLU A 115 -24.95 14.32 0.17
C GLU A 115 -25.58 12.93 0.31
N ASP A 116 -25.60 12.40 1.52
CA ASP A 116 -26.30 11.15 1.81
C ASP A 116 -27.79 11.39 2.08
N GLU A 117 -28.56 10.32 2.32
CA GLU A 117 -29.99 10.37 2.63
C GLU A 117 -30.33 11.22 3.87
N ASN A 118 -29.34 11.47 4.72
CA ASN A 118 -29.46 12.29 5.93
C ASN A 118 -28.97 13.74 5.72
N GLY A 119 -28.67 14.15 4.48
CA GLY A 119 -28.16 15.47 4.15
C GLY A 119 -26.68 15.70 4.55
N ARG A 120 -25.93 14.66 4.93
CA ARG A 120 -24.52 14.80 5.31
C ARG A 120 -23.64 14.81 4.06
N LYS A 121 -22.82 15.83 3.95
CA LYS A 121 -21.87 15.97 2.85
C LYS A 121 -20.75 14.94 2.93
N PHE A 122 -20.40 14.39 1.78
CA PHE A 122 -19.28 13.46 1.66
C PHE A 122 -18.47 13.69 0.39
N ILE A 123 -17.23 13.24 0.44
CA ILE A 123 -16.34 13.08 -0.71
C ILE A 123 -15.99 11.60 -0.89
N ARG A 124 -15.75 11.18 -2.14
CA ARG A 124 -15.24 9.86 -2.44
C ARG A 124 -13.79 9.97 -2.87
N VAL A 125 -12.92 9.23 -2.20
CA VAL A 125 -11.51 9.14 -2.53
C VAL A 125 -11.23 7.76 -3.10
N LYS A 126 -10.76 7.73 -4.35
CA LYS A 126 -10.41 6.50 -5.05
C LYS A 126 -9.01 6.03 -4.68
N GLY A 127 -8.81 4.71 -4.73
CA GLY A 127 -7.49 4.12 -4.61
C GLY A 127 -6.85 4.26 -3.22
N VAL A 128 -7.62 4.49 -2.18
CA VAL A 128 -7.09 4.53 -0.80
C VAL A 128 -6.62 3.15 -0.38
N ARG A 129 -5.40 3.07 0.18
CA ARG A 129 -4.79 1.86 0.74
C ARG A 129 -4.13 2.16 2.07
N TRP A 130 -4.06 1.12 2.92
CA TRP A 130 -3.12 1.09 4.01
C TRP A 130 -1.75 0.63 3.53
N PHE A 131 -0.72 1.32 3.98
CA PHE A 131 0.68 0.93 3.81
C PHE A 131 1.27 0.71 5.20
N THR A 132 2.02 -0.37 5.39
CA THR A 132 2.55 -0.77 6.69
C THR A 132 3.81 -1.61 6.56
N ASN A 133 4.59 -1.67 7.62
CA ASN A 133 5.65 -2.66 7.84
C ASN A 133 5.35 -3.57 9.04
N LEU A 134 4.12 -3.49 9.59
CA LEU A 134 3.64 -4.39 10.63
C LEU A 134 3.13 -5.67 9.99
N ASP A 135 3.69 -6.79 10.37
CA ASP A 135 3.30 -8.09 9.85
C ASP A 135 1.91 -8.52 10.36
N TYR A 136 1.23 -9.34 9.55
CA TYR A 136 -0.09 -9.87 9.88
C TYR A 136 -0.35 -11.22 9.18
N THR A 137 -1.08 -12.10 9.85
CA THR A 137 -1.33 -13.49 9.42
C THR A 137 -1.82 -13.62 7.98
N LYS A 138 -2.75 -12.76 7.56
CA LYS A 138 -3.34 -12.84 6.22
C LYS A 138 -2.33 -12.62 5.09
N ARG A 139 -1.20 -11.96 5.35
CA ARG A 139 -0.12 -11.76 4.39
C ARG A 139 0.56 -13.08 4.00
N HIS A 140 0.51 -14.06 4.91
CA HIS A 140 1.13 -15.38 4.78
C HIS A 140 0.12 -16.47 4.38
N GLU A 141 -1.13 -16.09 4.07
CA GLU A 141 -2.11 -17.03 3.53
C GLU A 141 -1.72 -17.41 2.10
N GLU A 142 -1.59 -18.71 1.86
CA GLU A 142 -1.27 -19.22 0.52
C GLU A 142 -2.36 -18.85 -0.49
N LEU A 143 -1.94 -18.37 -1.64
CA LEU A 143 -2.81 -18.20 -2.79
C LEU A 143 -3.12 -19.58 -3.36
N VAL A 144 -4.39 -19.97 -3.35
CA VAL A 144 -4.82 -21.22 -3.97
C VAL A 144 -4.84 -21.04 -5.48
N LEU A 145 -3.97 -21.78 -6.18
CA LEU A 145 -3.81 -21.73 -7.64
C LEU A 145 -4.52 -22.89 -8.29
N TYR A 146 -5.34 -22.61 -9.31
CA TYR A 146 -6.16 -23.62 -9.99
C TYR A 146 -5.78 -23.83 -11.45
N LYS A 147 -5.21 -22.82 -12.08
CA LYS A 147 -4.84 -22.84 -13.49
C LYS A 147 -3.58 -23.67 -13.70
N LYS A 148 -3.41 -24.19 -14.90
CA LYS A 148 -2.19 -24.88 -15.34
C LYS A 148 -1.64 -24.19 -16.58
N TYR A 149 -0.32 -24.11 -16.64
CA TYR A 149 0.41 -23.63 -17.79
C TYR A 149 0.56 -24.74 -18.84
N TYR A 150 1.07 -25.89 -18.42
CA TYR A 150 1.33 -27.00 -19.34
C TYR A 150 0.05 -27.58 -19.89
N GLY A 151 -0.09 -27.52 -21.25
CA GLY A 151 -1.28 -27.88 -21.98
C GLY A 151 -2.26 -26.72 -22.22
N ASN A 152 -1.92 -25.50 -21.79
CA ASN A 152 -2.68 -24.28 -22.04
C ASN A 152 -1.74 -23.08 -22.36
N GLU A 153 -0.58 -23.36 -22.96
CA GLU A 153 0.48 -22.36 -23.18
C GLU A 153 -0.01 -21.17 -24.02
N GLU A 154 -0.99 -21.37 -24.87
CA GLU A 154 -1.62 -20.32 -25.67
C GLU A 154 -2.37 -19.26 -24.85
N GLU A 155 -2.81 -19.59 -23.61
CA GLU A 155 -3.41 -18.63 -22.69
C GLU A 155 -2.36 -17.72 -22.01
N TYR A 156 -1.07 -18.05 -22.15
CA TYR A 156 0.04 -17.39 -21.44
C TYR A 156 1.11 -16.93 -22.44
N PRO A 157 0.85 -15.90 -23.23
CA PRO A 157 1.82 -15.41 -24.21
C PRO A 157 3.13 -15.01 -23.52
N LYS A 158 4.26 -15.37 -24.15
CA LYS A 158 5.59 -14.93 -23.70
C LYS A 158 5.88 -13.52 -24.21
N TYR A 159 6.68 -12.80 -23.42
CA TYR A 159 7.19 -11.51 -23.84
C TYR A 159 8.40 -11.66 -24.76
N ASP A 160 8.53 -10.78 -25.76
CA ASP A 160 9.66 -10.80 -26.69
C ASP A 160 10.97 -10.31 -26.05
N ASN A 161 10.85 -9.44 -25.04
CA ASN A 161 12.00 -8.72 -24.47
C ASN A 161 12.58 -9.36 -23.20
N TYR A 162 11.88 -10.32 -22.59
CA TYR A 162 12.34 -11.02 -21.40
C TYR A 162 11.65 -12.39 -21.26
N ASP A 163 12.34 -13.32 -20.64
CA ASP A 163 11.85 -14.68 -20.47
C ASP A 163 10.83 -14.77 -19.36
N ALA A 164 9.58 -14.36 -19.66
CA ALA A 164 8.45 -14.45 -18.74
C ALA A 164 7.15 -14.65 -19.52
N ILE A 165 6.21 -15.35 -18.92
CA ILE A 165 4.84 -15.47 -19.40
C ILE A 165 4.00 -14.28 -18.92
N ASN A 166 3.00 -13.87 -19.71
CA ASN A 166 2.03 -12.88 -19.29
C ASN A 166 0.88 -13.55 -18.53
N VAL A 167 0.54 -13.01 -17.36
CA VAL A 167 -0.59 -13.44 -16.55
C VAL A 167 -1.51 -12.24 -16.33
N ASP A 168 -2.64 -12.21 -17.01
CA ASP A 168 -3.53 -11.04 -17.02
C ASP A 168 -4.23 -10.77 -15.69
N LYS A 169 -4.45 -11.81 -14.89
CA LYS A 169 -5.14 -11.72 -13.59
C LYS A 169 -4.45 -12.57 -12.55
N THR A 170 -4.45 -12.11 -11.32
CA THR A 170 -3.92 -12.88 -10.17
C THR A 170 -4.55 -14.28 -10.06
N ALA A 171 -5.82 -14.45 -10.44
CA ALA A 171 -6.50 -15.74 -10.41
C ALA A 171 -6.02 -16.72 -11.50
N ASP A 172 -5.33 -16.21 -12.50
CA ASP A 172 -4.83 -17.01 -13.62
C ASP A 172 -3.36 -17.43 -13.43
N ILE A 173 -2.75 -17.14 -12.28
CA ILE A 173 -1.41 -17.62 -11.95
C ILE A 173 -1.42 -19.16 -11.95
N PRO A 174 -0.59 -19.79 -12.79
CA PRO A 174 -0.58 -21.26 -12.91
C PRO A 174 0.12 -21.92 -11.71
N CYS A 175 -0.36 -23.11 -11.31
CA CYS A 175 0.18 -23.85 -10.19
C CYS A 175 1.37 -24.76 -10.55
N ASP A 176 1.64 -24.96 -11.84
CA ASP A 176 2.64 -25.88 -12.37
C ASP A 176 3.78 -25.16 -13.13
N TYR A 177 3.85 -23.83 -13.07
CA TYR A 177 4.88 -23.04 -13.72
C TYR A 177 5.74 -22.33 -12.67
N PHE A 178 7.05 -22.59 -12.68
CA PHE A 178 7.99 -22.14 -11.65
C PHE A 178 9.07 -21.19 -12.19
N GLU A 179 8.81 -20.57 -13.32
CA GLU A 179 9.67 -19.59 -13.95
C GLU A 179 9.10 -18.16 -13.76
N TYR A 180 9.63 -17.20 -14.48
CA TYR A 180 9.19 -15.81 -14.36
C TYR A 180 7.81 -15.56 -14.96
N MET A 181 6.99 -14.89 -14.19
CA MET A 181 5.64 -14.47 -14.59
C MET A 181 5.47 -12.98 -14.43
N ALA A 182 4.93 -12.36 -15.46
CA ALA A 182 4.52 -10.96 -15.41
C ALA A 182 3.06 -10.88 -14.99
N VAL A 183 2.81 -10.32 -13.80
CA VAL A 183 1.47 -10.21 -13.20
C VAL A 183 1.04 -8.75 -13.07
N PRO A 184 -0.26 -8.46 -13.01
CA PRO A 184 -0.76 -7.12 -12.78
C PRO A 184 -0.25 -6.55 -11.44
N ILE A 185 0.03 -5.25 -11.37
CA ILE A 185 0.46 -4.58 -10.14
C ILE A 185 -0.54 -4.76 -8.98
N THR A 186 -1.82 -4.99 -9.29
CA THR A 186 -2.87 -5.30 -8.31
C THR A 186 -2.64 -6.60 -7.56
N TYR A 187 -1.73 -7.45 -8.02
CA TYR A 187 -1.27 -8.63 -7.30
C TYR A 187 -0.70 -8.29 -5.93
N THR A 188 -0.09 -7.12 -5.77
CA THR A 188 0.46 -6.65 -4.49
C THR A 188 -0.56 -6.61 -3.35
N ASP A 189 -1.86 -6.52 -3.65
CA ASP A 189 -2.96 -6.65 -2.66
C ASP A 189 -3.06 -8.07 -2.05
N LYS A 190 -2.46 -9.08 -2.70
CA LYS A 190 -2.52 -10.50 -2.32
C LYS A 190 -1.13 -11.13 -2.21
N TYR A 191 -0.10 -10.30 -2.25
CA TYR A 191 1.28 -10.78 -2.23
C TYR A 191 1.59 -11.53 -0.93
N ASN A 192 1.98 -12.78 -1.10
CA ASN A 192 2.52 -13.62 -0.03
C ASN A 192 4.03 -13.82 -0.26
N PRO A 193 4.90 -13.30 0.64
CA PRO A 193 6.35 -13.41 0.50
C PRO A 193 6.89 -14.81 0.72
N ASP A 194 6.11 -15.70 1.33
CA ASP A 194 6.51 -17.09 1.56
C ASP A 194 6.26 -17.97 0.32
N GLN A 195 5.37 -17.50 -0.58
CA GLN A 195 4.99 -18.23 -1.79
C GLN A 195 5.63 -17.66 -3.06
N PHE A 196 5.88 -16.34 -3.09
CA PHE A 196 6.37 -15.66 -4.28
C PHE A 196 7.46 -14.64 -3.94
N GLU A 197 8.33 -14.39 -4.90
CA GLU A 197 9.32 -13.33 -4.85
C GLU A 197 9.04 -12.29 -5.93
N ILE A 198 9.07 -11.01 -5.56
CA ILE A 198 9.00 -9.89 -6.52
C ILE A 198 10.40 -9.61 -7.04
N ILE A 199 10.65 -9.90 -8.31
CA ILE A 199 11.98 -9.74 -8.91
C ILE A 199 12.21 -8.32 -9.42
N ASN A 200 11.29 -7.78 -10.20
CA ASN A 200 11.43 -6.45 -10.78
C ASN A 200 10.07 -5.86 -11.18
N ALA A 201 10.04 -4.53 -11.33
CA ALA A 201 9.02 -3.82 -12.07
C ALA A 201 9.74 -2.88 -13.03
N ASN A 202 10.06 -3.37 -14.20
CA ASN A 202 10.61 -2.54 -15.26
C ASN A 202 9.50 -1.63 -15.77
N ASP A 203 9.70 -0.32 -15.66
CA ASP A 203 8.78 0.72 -16.09
C ASP A 203 7.30 0.43 -15.74
N ILE A 204 6.97 0.71 -14.50
CA ILE A 204 5.67 0.51 -13.85
C ILE A 204 4.47 1.09 -14.62
N ARG A 205 4.72 1.92 -15.63
CA ARG A 205 3.66 2.51 -16.46
C ARG A 205 3.21 1.62 -17.61
N THR A 206 4.05 0.67 -18.01
CA THR A 206 3.83 -0.15 -19.21
C THR A 206 4.05 -1.64 -19.01
N ASN A 207 4.72 -2.07 -17.93
CA ASN A 207 5.11 -3.46 -17.73
C ASN A 207 4.60 -4.02 -16.39
N PRO A 208 4.12 -5.27 -16.39
CA PRO A 208 3.69 -5.96 -15.20
C PRO A 208 4.85 -6.26 -14.24
N CYS A 209 4.51 -6.53 -12.98
CA CYS A 209 5.44 -6.99 -11.97
C CYS A 209 5.91 -8.40 -12.32
N LEU A 210 7.23 -8.63 -12.35
CA LEU A 210 7.78 -9.97 -12.52
C LEU A 210 7.78 -10.70 -11.18
N LEU A 211 7.18 -11.88 -11.16
CA LEU A 211 7.17 -12.80 -10.04
C LEU A 211 8.00 -14.05 -10.37
N TYR A 212 8.62 -14.59 -9.33
CA TYR A 212 9.18 -15.94 -9.32
C TYR A 212 8.43 -16.75 -8.25
N THR A 213 7.99 -17.94 -8.60
CA THR A 213 7.44 -18.88 -7.63
C THR A 213 8.59 -19.64 -6.97
N SER A 214 8.79 -19.42 -5.68
CA SER A 214 9.67 -20.30 -4.91
C SER A 214 9.02 -21.69 -4.83
N PRO A 215 9.77 -22.78 -5.14
CA PRO A 215 9.26 -24.12 -4.85
C PRO A 215 9.00 -24.20 -3.36
N SER A 216 7.76 -24.56 -2.99
CA SER A 216 7.40 -24.75 -1.59
C SER A 216 8.34 -25.81 -0.96
N PRO A 217 8.96 -25.56 0.20
CA PRO A 217 9.76 -26.55 0.89
C PRO A 217 8.87 -27.60 1.61
N ARG A 218 7.89 -28.16 0.90
CA ARG A 218 7.05 -29.25 1.39
C ARG A 218 7.21 -30.45 0.45
N ASP A 219 8.24 -31.20 0.73
CA ASP A 219 8.32 -32.64 0.56
C ASP A 219 9.11 -33.22 1.74
#